data_bc1f23221365338bceb09a9c89fdfd28
#
_entry.id   bc1f23221365338bceb09a9c89fdfd28
#
_cell.length_a   1.000
_cell.length_b   1.000
_cell.length_c   1.000
_cell.angle_alpha   90.00
_cell.angle_beta   90.00
_cell.angle_gamma   90.00
#
_symmetry.space_group_name_H-M   'P 1'
#
loop_
_entity.id
_entity.type
_entity.pdbx_description
1 polymer ?
#
loop_
_entity_poly.entity_id
_entity_poly.type
_entity_poly.pdbx_seq_one_letter_code
_entity_poly.pdbx_strand_id
1 'polypeptide(L)'
;MGAGDLVFEHLKILNYNIEQIKLNEISADDLIKFDVIISGVRFFNVEEESLAAVSKLLSYVYQGGNLVVQYNTSYRLKTKEFFPYPLKISRDRVTEEDAEVNFLNKTHKVMNYPNKIIKNDFNNWVQERGLYFPNKWSKEYEPILTWSDTGEEPKNGSLLIAKYGKGFYTYTGISFFRQLPAGVSGAYKLLVNIISLSND
;
A
#
# COMPACT_ATOMS: atom_id res chain seq x y z
N MET A 1 -5.80 13.05 2.96
CA MET A 1 -4.52 13.15 2.20
C MET A 1 -3.41 12.69 3.12
N GLY A 2 -2.19 12.63 2.71
CA GLY A 2 -1.02 12.35 3.56
C GLY A 2 0.06 13.40 3.32
N ALA A 3 1.31 13.09 3.65
CA ALA A 3 2.42 14.02 3.53
C ALA A 3 3.01 14.00 2.10
N GLY A 4 2.30 14.59 1.14
CA GLY A 4 2.90 14.97 -0.15
C GLY A 4 3.22 13.80 -1.09
N ASP A 5 2.28 12.92 -1.35
CA ASP A 5 2.38 12.01 -2.49
C ASP A 5 1.54 12.53 -3.67
N LEU A 6 1.88 12.06 -4.87
CA LEU A 6 1.22 12.42 -6.11
C LEU A 6 0.37 11.26 -6.69
N VAL A 7 0.00 10.29 -5.87
CA VAL A 7 -0.79 9.12 -6.33
C VAL A 7 -2.13 9.57 -6.90
N PHE A 8 -2.77 10.57 -6.27
CA PHE A 8 -4.04 11.13 -6.74
C PHE A 8 -3.91 11.68 -8.18
N GLU A 9 -2.90 12.51 -8.41
CA GLU A 9 -2.66 13.15 -9.72
C GLU A 9 -2.35 12.11 -10.80
N HIS A 10 -1.55 11.10 -10.46
CA HIS A 10 -1.17 10.06 -11.40
C HIS A 10 -2.32 9.10 -11.74
N LEU A 11 -3.17 8.75 -10.79
CA LEU A 11 -4.38 7.96 -11.07
C LEU A 11 -5.38 8.77 -11.92
N LYS A 12 -5.48 10.08 -11.70
CA LYS A 12 -6.30 10.96 -12.53
C LYS A 12 -5.80 11.03 -13.98
N ILE A 13 -4.48 11.09 -14.20
CA ILE A 13 -3.87 11.02 -15.54
C ILE A 13 -4.21 9.70 -16.25
N LEU A 14 -4.34 8.60 -15.50
CA LEU A 14 -4.76 7.29 -16.02
C LEU A 14 -6.28 7.18 -16.23
N ASN A 15 -7.03 8.28 -16.12
CA ASN A 15 -8.49 8.35 -16.27
C ASN A 15 -9.28 7.53 -15.24
N TYR A 16 -8.72 7.27 -14.06
CA TYR A 16 -9.52 6.76 -12.95
C TYR A 16 -10.50 7.82 -12.46
N ASN A 17 -11.72 7.37 -12.13
CA ASN A 17 -12.68 8.22 -11.41
C ASN A 17 -12.23 8.30 -9.95
N ILE A 18 -11.61 9.40 -9.57
CA ILE A 18 -10.98 9.55 -8.26
C ILE A 18 -11.39 10.86 -7.60
N GLU A 19 -11.70 10.78 -6.32
CA GLU A 19 -11.98 11.95 -5.48
C GLU A 19 -11.18 11.94 -4.19
N GLN A 20 -10.89 13.11 -3.66
CA GLN A 20 -10.32 13.26 -2.33
C GLN A 20 -11.46 13.37 -1.32
N ILE A 21 -11.45 12.46 -0.34
CA ILE A 21 -12.44 12.43 0.72
C ILE A 21 -11.85 12.90 2.05
N LYS A 22 -12.66 13.62 2.83
CA LYS A 22 -12.38 13.92 4.22
C LYS A 22 -13.19 12.97 5.09
N LEU A 23 -12.52 12.15 5.86
CA LEU A 23 -13.16 11.07 6.62
C LEU A 23 -14.05 11.56 7.78
N ASN A 24 -13.92 12.80 8.21
CA ASN A 24 -14.83 13.44 9.16
C ASN A 24 -16.17 13.89 8.53
N GLU A 25 -16.21 14.06 7.21
CA GLU A 25 -17.38 14.54 6.46
C GLU A 25 -18.19 13.39 5.82
N ILE A 26 -17.73 12.14 5.91
CA ILE A 26 -18.37 10.98 5.29
C ILE A 26 -18.68 9.89 6.31
N SER A 27 -19.85 9.25 6.18
CA SER A 27 -20.21 8.12 7.04
C SER A 27 -19.47 6.84 6.65
N ALA A 28 -19.47 5.83 7.53
CA ALA A 28 -18.89 4.52 7.22
C ALA A 28 -19.66 3.83 6.07
N ASP A 29 -20.98 3.98 6.03
CA ASP A 29 -21.84 3.36 5.01
C ASP A 29 -21.64 4.01 3.64
N ASP A 30 -21.33 5.30 3.59
CA ASP A 30 -21.06 5.99 2.33
C ASP A 30 -19.71 5.59 1.71
N LEU A 31 -18.79 5.02 2.50
CA LEU A 31 -17.49 4.56 1.97
C LEU A 31 -17.64 3.37 1.01
N ILE A 32 -18.70 2.57 1.15
CA ILE A 32 -18.88 1.36 0.32
C ILE A 32 -19.13 1.67 -1.17
N LYS A 33 -19.43 2.92 -1.52
CA LYS A 33 -19.54 3.34 -2.93
C LYS A 33 -18.20 3.37 -3.66
N PHE A 34 -17.07 3.38 -2.92
CA PHE A 34 -15.75 3.36 -3.51
C PHE A 34 -15.25 1.92 -3.70
N ASP A 35 -14.77 1.60 -4.88
CA ASP A 35 -14.12 0.30 -5.17
C ASP A 35 -12.82 0.15 -4.37
N VAL A 36 -12.09 1.24 -4.20
CA VAL A 36 -10.83 1.28 -3.45
C VAL A 36 -10.65 2.61 -2.71
N ILE A 37 -10.10 2.54 -1.52
CA ILE A 37 -9.65 3.71 -0.75
C ILE A 37 -8.13 3.61 -0.59
N ILE A 38 -7.42 4.71 -0.88
CA ILE A 38 -5.97 4.80 -0.73
C ILE A 38 -5.67 5.86 0.33
N SER A 39 -5.01 5.49 1.42
CA SER A 39 -4.47 6.49 2.33
C SER A 39 -3.18 7.08 1.75
N GLY A 40 -3.05 8.39 1.79
CA GLY A 40 -1.81 9.04 1.40
C GLY A 40 -0.63 8.66 2.30
N VAL A 41 0.58 8.88 1.80
CA VAL A 41 1.83 8.66 2.53
C VAL A 41 1.78 9.33 3.90
N ARG A 42 2.11 8.57 4.96
CA ARG A 42 2.15 9.04 6.35
C ARG A 42 0.81 9.58 6.89
N PHE A 43 -0.31 9.17 6.32
CA PHE A 43 -1.65 9.61 6.76
C PHE A 43 -1.82 9.46 8.27
N PHE A 44 -1.48 8.30 8.85
CA PHE A 44 -1.59 8.03 10.29
C PHE A 44 -0.50 8.69 11.15
N ASN A 45 0.43 9.42 10.54
CA ASN A 45 1.39 10.25 11.26
C ASN A 45 0.97 11.73 11.31
N VAL A 46 0.32 12.24 10.25
CA VAL A 46 0.15 13.69 10.05
C VAL A 46 -1.29 14.17 10.17
N GLU A 47 -2.28 13.35 9.75
CA GLU A 47 -3.68 13.78 9.75
C GLU A 47 -4.33 13.61 11.12
N GLU A 48 -4.91 14.69 11.66
CA GLU A 48 -5.58 14.65 12.98
C GLU A 48 -6.81 13.75 12.97
N GLU A 49 -7.54 13.71 11.85
CA GLU A 49 -8.72 12.87 11.68
C GLU A 49 -8.42 11.37 11.57
N SER A 50 -7.12 10.99 11.43
CA SER A 50 -6.72 9.60 11.23
C SER A 50 -7.17 8.67 12.35
N LEU A 51 -7.23 9.14 13.58
CA LEU A 51 -7.70 8.36 14.73
C LEU A 51 -9.20 8.01 14.59
N ALA A 52 -10.03 9.00 14.30
CA ALA A 52 -11.47 8.81 14.11
C ALA A 52 -11.81 8.02 12.83
N ALA A 53 -10.88 8.00 11.88
CA ALA A 53 -11.03 7.29 10.61
C ALA A 53 -10.90 5.77 10.73
N VAL A 54 -10.15 5.27 11.73
CA VAL A 54 -9.80 3.84 11.83
C VAL A 54 -11.02 2.94 11.75
N SER A 55 -12.02 3.16 12.61
CA SER A 55 -13.21 2.30 12.66
C SER A 55 -13.99 2.32 11.34
N LYS A 56 -14.12 3.49 10.69
CA LYS A 56 -14.79 3.62 9.39
C LYS A 56 -14.04 2.86 8.30
N LEU A 57 -12.72 3.02 8.22
CA LEU A 57 -11.89 2.34 7.23
C LEU A 57 -11.88 0.83 7.42
N LEU A 58 -11.76 0.34 8.65
CA LEU A 58 -11.80 -1.09 8.92
C LEU A 58 -13.21 -1.67 8.67
N SER A 59 -14.29 -0.94 8.99
CA SER A 59 -15.65 -1.34 8.64
C SER A 59 -15.84 -1.43 7.13
N TYR A 60 -15.33 -0.46 6.37
CA TYR A 60 -15.34 -0.48 4.90
C TYR A 60 -14.70 -1.76 4.35
N VAL A 61 -13.49 -2.11 4.84
CA VAL A 61 -12.83 -3.35 4.42
C VAL A 61 -13.64 -4.58 4.80
N TYR A 62 -14.15 -4.62 6.05
CA TYR A 62 -14.94 -5.77 6.52
C TYR A 62 -16.17 -6.03 5.65
N GLN A 63 -16.79 -4.98 5.11
CA GLN A 63 -17.96 -5.06 4.23
C GLN A 63 -17.62 -5.42 2.77
N GLY A 64 -16.36 -5.39 2.36
CA GLY A 64 -15.94 -5.81 1.02
C GLY A 64 -15.04 -4.83 0.27
N GLY A 65 -14.74 -3.68 0.86
CA GLY A 65 -13.88 -2.66 0.25
C GLY A 65 -12.41 -3.08 0.18
N ASN A 66 -11.65 -2.43 -0.70
CA ASN A 66 -10.21 -2.56 -0.83
C ASN A 66 -9.53 -1.32 -0.23
N LEU A 67 -8.80 -1.47 0.87
CA LEU A 67 -8.06 -0.39 1.51
C LEU A 67 -6.56 -0.56 1.28
N VAL A 68 -5.94 0.42 0.65
CA VAL A 68 -4.49 0.49 0.44
C VAL A 68 -3.90 1.53 1.37
N VAL A 69 -3.09 1.10 2.33
CA VAL A 69 -2.37 1.98 3.24
C VAL A 69 -0.92 2.09 2.78
N GLN A 70 -0.54 3.28 2.32
CA GLN A 70 0.84 3.60 2.01
C GLN A 70 1.66 3.75 3.29
N TYR A 71 3.00 3.76 3.17
CA TYR A 71 3.88 3.77 4.32
C TYR A 71 3.56 4.86 5.35
N ASN A 72 3.73 4.48 6.60
CA ASN A 72 3.77 5.38 7.75
C ASN A 72 5.08 5.18 8.50
N THR A 73 5.59 6.21 9.14
CA THR A 73 6.80 6.06 9.95
C THR A 73 6.48 5.29 11.23
N SER A 74 7.45 4.54 11.75
CA SER A 74 7.28 3.75 12.99
C SER A 74 7.20 4.61 14.26
N TYR A 75 7.47 5.91 14.15
CA TYR A 75 7.42 6.88 15.24
C TYR A 75 6.37 7.96 14.94
N ARG A 76 5.87 8.62 16.00
CA ARG A 76 4.83 9.67 15.91
C ARG A 76 3.56 9.20 15.21
N LEU A 77 3.22 7.92 15.29
CA LEU A 77 1.91 7.44 14.88
C LEU A 77 0.85 7.99 15.84
N LYS A 78 -0.21 8.57 15.31
CA LYS A 78 -1.36 9.04 16.12
C LYS A 78 -2.16 7.89 16.68
N THR A 79 -2.14 6.75 15.99
CA THR A 79 -2.72 5.49 16.44
C THR A 79 -1.92 4.30 15.90
N LYS A 80 -2.03 3.15 16.55
CA LYS A 80 -1.52 1.85 16.05
C LYS A 80 -2.65 0.87 15.72
N GLU A 81 -3.89 1.32 15.78
CA GLU A 81 -5.08 0.46 15.66
C GLU A 81 -5.63 0.40 14.22
N PHE A 82 -4.93 0.99 13.25
CA PHE A 82 -5.39 1.02 11.85
C PHE A 82 -5.10 -0.26 11.06
N PHE A 83 -4.56 -1.27 11.72
CA PHE A 83 -4.35 -2.60 11.13
C PHE A 83 -5.48 -3.55 11.53
N PRO A 84 -6.02 -4.35 10.60
CA PRO A 84 -7.05 -5.35 10.94
C PRO A 84 -6.50 -6.51 11.79
N TYR A 85 -5.20 -6.77 11.70
CA TYR A 85 -4.46 -7.78 12.46
C TYR A 85 -3.13 -7.21 12.97
N PRO A 86 -2.50 -7.80 13.99
CA PRO A 86 -1.24 -7.30 14.52
C PRO A 86 -0.16 -7.13 13.46
N LEU A 87 0.42 -5.93 13.38
CA LEU A 87 1.50 -5.57 12.47
C LEU A 87 2.39 -4.52 13.13
N LYS A 88 3.71 -4.67 12.98
CA LYS A 88 4.69 -3.72 13.52
C LYS A 88 5.52 -3.11 12.41
N ILE A 89 5.29 -1.82 12.14
CA ILE A 89 6.16 -1.02 11.26
C ILE A 89 7.54 -0.89 11.88
N SER A 90 8.58 -1.07 11.09
CA SER A 90 9.97 -0.87 11.46
C SER A 90 10.61 0.32 10.71
N ARG A 91 11.93 0.40 10.73
CA ARG A 91 12.71 1.28 9.89
C ARG A 91 13.37 0.54 8.71
N ASP A 92 12.96 -0.69 8.49
CA ASP A 92 13.44 -1.48 7.37
C ASP A 92 13.13 -0.77 6.06
N ARG A 93 14.09 -0.79 5.15
CA ARG A 93 14.05 -0.10 3.86
C ARG A 93 14.93 -0.83 2.86
N VAL A 94 14.79 -0.52 1.60
CA VAL A 94 15.71 -0.87 0.52
C VAL A 94 15.99 0.39 -0.26
N THR A 95 17.25 0.83 -0.21
CA THR A 95 17.70 2.13 -0.74
C THR A 95 18.37 2.00 -2.11
N GLU A 96 18.91 0.85 -2.45
CA GLU A 96 19.46 0.58 -3.77
C GLU A 96 18.33 0.49 -4.79
N GLU A 97 18.35 1.36 -5.78
CA GLU A 97 17.30 1.45 -6.80
C GLU A 97 17.28 0.28 -7.77
N ASP A 98 18.39 -0.46 -7.86
CA ASP A 98 18.55 -1.69 -8.65
C ASP A 98 18.54 -2.97 -7.80
N ALA A 99 18.28 -2.88 -6.48
CA ALA A 99 18.16 -4.03 -5.60
C ALA A 99 17.32 -5.13 -6.24
N GLU A 100 17.82 -6.38 -6.20
CA GLU A 100 17.11 -7.51 -6.80
C GLU A 100 15.79 -7.77 -6.08
N VAL A 101 14.71 -7.89 -6.85
CA VAL A 101 13.41 -8.28 -6.34
C VAL A 101 13.17 -9.77 -6.55
N ASN A 102 12.65 -10.45 -5.53
CA ASN A 102 12.15 -11.79 -5.64
C ASN A 102 10.68 -11.88 -5.21
N PHE A 103 9.93 -12.76 -5.86
CA PHE A 103 8.50 -12.92 -5.66
C PHE A 103 8.25 -14.07 -4.69
N LEU A 104 7.67 -13.76 -3.53
CA LEU A 104 7.33 -14.76 -2.51
C LEU A 104 6.08 -15.54 -2.91
N ASN A 105 5.09 -14.86 -3.50
CA ASN A 105 3.91 -15.53 -4.07
C ASN A 105 3.67 -15.08 -5.52
N LYS A 106 4.13 -15.88 -6.46
CA LYS A 106 3.99 -15.64 -7.91
C LYS A 106 2.56 -15.86 -8.42
N THR A 107 1.74 -16.60 -7.68
CA THR A 107 0.37 -16.95 -8.07
C THR A 107 -0.67 -15.98 -7.50
N HIS A 108 -0.29 -15.12 -6.56
CA HIS A 108 -1.21 -14.14 -5.99
C HIS A 108 -1.82 -13.25 -7.09
N LYS A 109 -3.11 -12.90 -6.97
CA LYS A 109 -3.84 -12.07 -7.93
C LYS A 109 -3.10 -10.75 -8.23
N VAL A 110 -2.53 -10.11 -7.22
CA VAL A 110 -1.76 -8.86 -7.36
C VAL A 110 -0.55 -8.97 -8.30
N MET A 111 -0.01 -10.15 -8.53
CA MET A 111 1.11 -10.39 -9.45
C MET A 111 0.67 -10.72 -10.88
N ASN A 112 -0.64 -10.91 -11.11
CA ASN A 112 -1.13 -11.45 -12.38
C ASN A 112 -2.32 -10.69 -12.97
N TYR A 113 -3.01 -9.84 -12.23
CA TYR A 113 -4.21 -9.16 -12.70
C TYR A 113 -4.32 -7.71 -12.21
N PRO A 114 -4.69 -6.77 -13.07
CA PRO A 114 -4.90 -6.92 -14.52
C PRO A 114 -3.60 -7.05 -15.33
N ASN A 115 -2.44 -6.80 -14.71
CA ASN A 115 -1.14 -6.88 -15.34
C ASN A 115 -0.34 -8.06 -14.81
N LYS A 116 0.35 -8.78 -15.68
CA LYS A 116 1.36 -9.72 -15.23
C LYS A 116 2.62 -8.95 -14.81
N ILE A 117 3.00 -9.11 -13.55
CA ILE A 117 4.22 -8.49 -12.98
C ILE A 117 5.39 -9.44 -13.21
N ILE A 118 6.47 -8.92 -13.78
CA ILE A 118 7.71 -9.63 -14.06
C ILE A 118 8.90 -8.87 -13.47
N LYS A 119 10.07 -9.54 -13.39
CA LYS A 119 11.27 -8.89 -12.84
C LYS A 119 11.65 -7.60 -13.55
N ASN A 120 11.44 -7.52 -14.87
CA ASN A 120 11.74 -6.33 -15.66
C ASN A 120 10.89 -5.10 -15.28
N ASP A 121 9.73 -5.29 -14.66
CA ASP A 121 8.91 -4.18 -14.16
C ASP A 121 9.58 -3.44 -12.98
N PHE A 122 10.66 -3.99 -12.43
CA PHE A 122 11.47 -3.37 -11.37
C PHE A 122 12.75 -2.72 -11.89
N ASN A 123 12.96 -2.67 -13.21
CA ASN A 123 14.05 -1.93 -13.81
C ASN A 123 13.76 -0.43 -13.86
N ASN A 124 14.83 0.38 -13.82
CA ASN A 124 14.75 1.85 -13.90
C ASN A 124 13.94 2.50 -12.77
N TRP A 125 13.81 1.84 -11.64
CA TRP A 125 13.31 2.48 -10.43
C TRP A 125 14.30 3.54 -9.96
N VAL A 126 13.80 4.60 -9.30
CA VAL A 126 14.61 5.73 -8.90
C VAL A 126 14.70 5.86 -7.39
N GLN A 127 15.84 6.28 -6.88
CA GLN A 127 16.19 6.57 -5.49
C GLN A 127 16.12 5.33 -4.58
N GLU A 128 14.93 4.80 -4.29
CA GLU A 128 14.75 3.71 -3.35
C GLU A 128 13.57 2.81 -3.75
N ARG A 129 13.65 1.52 -3.39
CA ARG A 129 12.55 0.58 -3.56
C ARG A 129 11.40 0.88 -2.59
N GLY A 130 11.74 1.24 -1.37
CA GLY A 130 10.76 1.57 -0.36
C GLY A 130 11.32 1.67 1.04
N LEU A 131 10.45 2.02 2.00
CA LEU A 131 10.84 2.38 3.35
C LEU A 131 9.73 2.06 4.36
N TYR A 132 10.13 1.99 5.64
CA TYR A 132 9.25 1.69 6.77
C TYR A 132 8.47 0.39 6.60
N PHE A 133 9.17 -0.65 6.14
CA PHE A 133 8.58 -1.98 6.02
C PHE A 133 8.25 -2.54 7.40
N PRO A 134 7.10 -3.18 7.58
CA PRO A 134 6.87 -4.04 8.73
C PRO A 134 7.93 -5.14 8.82
N ASN A 135 8.35 -5.44 10.06
CA ASN A 135 9.27 -6.54 10.34
C ASN A 135 8.65 -7.65 11.19
N LYS A 136 7.41 -7.43 11.66
CA LYS A 136 6.59 -8.44 12.34
C LYS A 136 5.15 -8.23 11.93
N TRP A 137 4.46 -9.30 11.60
CA TRP A 137 3.03 -9.30 11.25
C TRP A 137 2.38 -10.64 11.58
N SER A 138 1.06 -10.62 11.70
CA SER A 138 0.23 -11.79 11.91
C SER A 138 0.15 -12.65 10.64
N LYS A 139 -0.09 -13.95 10.79
CA LYS A 139 -0.15 -14.94 9.69
C LYS A 139 -1.22 -14.64 8.64
N GLU A 140 -2.19 -13.79 8.97
CA GLU A 140 -3.24 -13.34 8.06
C GLU A 140 -2.72 -12.43 6.94
N TYR A 141 -1.53 -11.84 7.13
CA TYR A 141 -0.86 -11.08 6.09
C TYR A 141 0.00 -11.98 5.22
N GLU A 142 -0.19 -11.84 3.92
CA GLU A 142 0.61 -12.50 2.90
C GLU A 142 1.68 -11.52 2.38
N PRO A 143 2.97 -11.82 2.57
CA PRO A 143 4.05 -11.06 1.96
C PRO A 143 4.19 -11.44 0.48
N ILE A 144 4.28 -10.44 -0.38
CA ILE A 144 4.28 -10.64 -1.83
C ILE A 144 5.68 -10.58 -2.44
N LEU A 145 6.49 -9.64 -1.97
CA LEU A 145 7.83 -9.36 -2.50
C LEU A 145 8.90 -9.48 -1.42
N THR A 146 10.11 -9.82 -1.84
CA THR A 146 11.31 -9.73 -1.01
C THR A 146 12.46 -9.08 -1.79
N TRP A 147 13.21 -8.24 -1.12
CA TRP A 147 14.39 -7.54 -1.61
C TRP A 147 15.26 -7.05 -0.45
N SER A 148 16.50 -6.69 -0.74
CA SER A 148 17.44 -6.13 0.23
C SER A 148 18.48 -5.28 -0.47
N ASP A 149 19.09 -4.36 0.24
CA ASP A 149 20.32 -3.74 -0.18
C ASP A 149 21.46 -4.76 -0.14
N THR A 150 22.53 -4.53 -0.90
CA THR A 150 23.68 -5.43 -1.01
C THR A 150 24.28 -5.70 0.36
N GLY A 151 24.41 -6.98 0.70
CA GLY A 151 24.95 -7.43 1.99
C GLY A 151 23.98 -7.36 3.19
N GLU A 152 22.72 -7.02 2.96
CA GLU A 152 21.68 -7.04 3.98
C GLU A 152 20.77 -8.27 3.89
N GLU A 153 20.13 -8.59 5.00
CA GLU A 153 19.11 -9.65 5.05
C GLU A 153 17.84 -9.26 4.27
N PRO A 154 17.18 -10.21 3.60
CA PRO A 154 15.96 -9.97 2.85
C PRO A 154 14.83 -9.34 3.66
N LYS A 155 14.20 -8.32 3.11
CA LYS A 155 13.06 -7.60 3.69
C LYS A 155 11.76 -8.02 2.98
N ASN A 156 10.87 -8.68 3.70
CA ASN A 156 9.65 -9.28 3.15
C ASN A 156 8.39 -8.43 3.38
N GLY A 157 8.51 -7.33 4.12
CA GLY A 157 7.35 -6.54 4.56
C GLY A 157 6.96 -5.37 3.64
N SER A 158 7.55 -5.26 2.46
CA SER A 158 7.31 -4.11 1.57
C SER A 158 5.91 -4.05 0.97
N LEU A 159 5.28 -5.20 0.77
CA LEU A 159 3.91 -5.36 0.30
C LEU A 159 3.26 -6.52 1.04
N LEU A 160 2.35 -6.19 1.94
CA LEU A 160 1.59 -7.13 2.77
C LEU A 160 0.10 -6.99 2.45
N ILE A 161 -0.55 -8.11 2.14
CA ILE A 161 -1.97 -8.15 1.80
C ILE A 161 -2.68 -9.10 2.77
N ALA A 162 -3.83 -8.70 3.29
CA ALA A 162 -4.67 -9.53 4.13
C ALA A 162 -6.13 -9.44 3.71
N LYS A 163 -6.86 -10.56 3.79
CA LYS A 163 -8.31 -10.55 3.81
C LYS A 163 -8.81 -10.12 5.18
N TYR A 164 -9.79 -9.22 5.19
CA TYR A 164 -10.49 -8.83 6.41
C TYR A 164 -11.99 -8.72 6.15
N GLY A 165 -12.77 -9.60 6.76
CA GLY A 165 -14.18 -9.77 6.40
C GLY A 165 -14.31 -10.18 4.92
N LYS A 166 -15.03 -9.37 4.15
CA LYS A 166 -15.23 -9.57 2.70
C LYS A 166 -14.24 -8.81 1.81
N GLY A 167 -13.40 -7.94 2.38
CA GLY A 167 -12.51 -7.05 1.62
C GLY A 167 -11.04 -7.38 1.76
N PHE A 168 -10.23 -6.47 1.24
CA PHE A 168 -8.77 -6.55 1.26
C PHE A 168 -8.17 -5.35 1.98
N TYR A 169 -7.17 -5.62 2.79
CA TYR A 169 -6.32 -4.63 3.41
C TYR A 169 -4.90 -4.81 2.89
N THR A 170 -4.35 -3.77 2.30
CA THR A 170 -2.95 -3.75 1.83
C THR A 170 -2.16 -2.74 2.61
N TYR A 171 -1.02 -3.14 3.20
CA TYR A 171 0.02 -2.21 3.64
C TYR A 171 1.17 -2.26 2.64
N THR A 172 1.61 -1.09 2.17
CA THR A 172 2.76 -1.01 1.29
C THR A 172 3.76 0.05 1.73
N GLY A 173 5.02 -0.36 1.88
CA GLY A 173 6.16 0.53 2.06
C GLY A 173 6.86 0.89 0.75
N ILE A 174 6.35 0.43 -0.39
CA ILE A 174 6.90 0.70 -1.72
C ILE A 174 6.84 2.21 -2.01
N SER A 175 7.90 2.76 -2.58
CA SER A 175 8.03 4.19 -2.84
C SER A 175 7.29 4.66 -4.10
N PHE A 176 5.99 4.35 -4.22
CA PHE A 176 5.15 4.80 -5.36
C PHE A 176 5.21 6.31 -5.57
N PHE A 177 5.28 7.09 -4.49
CA PHE A 177 5.39 8.55 -4.53
C PHE A 177 6.65 9.07 -5.25
N ARG A 178 7.66 8.22 -5.47
CA ARG A 178 8.85 8.52 -6.28
C ARG A 178 8.74 7.94 -7.68
N GLN A 179 8.26 6.71 -7.78
CA GLN A 179 8.24 5.95 -9.04
C GLN A 179 7.21 6.50 -10.02
N LEU A 180 6.03 6.92 -9.53
CA LEU A 180 4.98 7.44 -10.41
C LEU A 180 5.40 8.76 -11.08
N PRO A 181 5.91 9.79 -10.36
CA PRO A 181 6.41 11.00 -10.99
C PRO A 181 7.58 10.76 -11.96
N ALA A 182 8.40 9.74 -11.72
CA ALA A 182 9.48 9.34 -12.61
C ALA A 182 9.02 8.55 -13.84
N GLY A 183 7.72 8.24 -13.96
CA GLY A 183 7.17 7.50 -15.10
C GLY A 183 7.55 6.02 -15.14
N VAL A 184 7.89 5.41 -14.01
CA VAL A 184 8.30 4.00 -13.93
C VAL A 184 7.10 3.09 -14.20
N SER A 185 7.02 2.54 -15.40
CA SER A 185 5.86 1.77 -15.88
C SER A 185 5.53 0.56 -15.03
N GLY A 186 6.54 -0.14 -14.51
CA GLY A 186 6.34 -1.29 -13.62
C GLY A 186 5.69 -0.93 -12.30
N ALA A 187 6.00 0.26 -11.75
CA ALA A 187 5.35 0.75 -10.55
C ALA A 187 3.86 1.06 -10.79
N TYR A 188 3.53 1.65 -11.95
CA TYR A 188 2.13 1.83 -12.35
C TYR A 188 1.38 0.51 -12.46
N LYS A 189 1.96 -0.51 -13.12
CA LYS A 189 1.35 -1.84 -13.24
C LYS A 189 1.07 -2.45 -11.86
N LEU A 190 2.05 -2.39 -10.97
CA LEU A 190 1.91 -2.95 -9.62
C LEU A 190 0.85 -2.20 -8.81
N LEU A 191 0.84 -0.87 -8.86
CA LEU A 191 -0.18 -0.07 -8.18
C LEU A 191 -1.58 -0.38 -8.73
N VAL A 192 -1.73 -0.46 -10.06
CA VAL A 192 -3.00 -0.84 -10.70
C VAL A 192 -3.46 -2.22 -10.23
N ASN A 193 -2.57 -3.20 -10.13
CA ASN A 193 -2.92 -4.52 -9.62
C ASN A 193 -3.38 -4.48 -8.15
N ILE A 194 -2.71 -3.68 -7.30
CA ILE A 194 -3.09 -3.52 -5.89
C ILE A 194 -4.49 -2.92 -5.76
N ILE A 195 -4.79 -1.86 -6.52
CA ILE A 195 -6.12 -1.22 -6.47
C ILE A 195 -7.22 -2.04 -7.14
N SER A 196 -6.86 -3.02 -7.97
CA SER A 196 -7.79 -3.94 -8.63
C SER A 196 -8.09 -5.21 -7.83
N LEU A 197 -7.63 -5.31 -6.59
CA LEU A 197 -8.01 -6.42 -5.73
C LEU A 197 -9.49 -6.33 -5.37
N SER A 198 -10.22 -7.38 -5.70
CA SER A 198 -11.65 -7.53 -5.41
C SER A 198 -11.95 -8.99 -5.10
N ASN A 199 -13.04 -9.22 -4.40
CA ASN A 199 -13.64 -10.54 -4.33
C ASN A 199 -14.44 -10.71 -5.62
N ASP A 200 -14.01 -11.65 -6.45
CA ASP A 200 -14.77 -12.11 -7.63
C ASP A 200 -15.97 -12.92 -7.17
#